data_230a6a7dc86b51f574e0b91c6c5278b6
#
_entry.id   230a6a7dc86b51f574e0b91c6c5278b6
#
_cell.length_a   1.000
_cell.length_b   1.000
_cell.length_c   1.000
_cell.angle_alpha   90.00
_cell.angle_beta   90.00
_cell.angle_gamma   90.00
#
_symmetry.space_group_name_H-M   'P 1'
#
loop_
_entity.id
_entity.type
_entity.pdbx_description
1 polymer ?
#
loop_
_entity_poly.entity_id
_entity_poly.type
_entity_poly.pdbx_seq_one_letter_code
_entity_poly.pdbx_strand_id
1 'polypeptide(L)'
;MATVGVVLLVLTGFVGVGVATVGATDSGAAQVRVAHLSPDAPAVDVLVDGDPVLEGVEFGTVSDYLQVPAGERTVTIQTSEDETVVFEGTVSVEAGTMYTVAAVGEVSEETFRPEIYVDDFETPSDENASVRLIHASPDAPAVDVTVEESGAVLYDNVSFSNATDYVEVPAGDYTLEVRPATEDNDGEVVTTFDVSVEGGTTYSAVAAGYLSPDEAPADVPFDLLVAVDSGGAMMNETTAES
;
A
#
# COMPACT_ATOMS: atom_id res chain seq x y z
N MET A 1 -0.80 6.44 -23.91
CA MET A 1 0.03 6.81 -22.75
C MET A 1 -0.94 7.33 -21.71
N ALA A 2 -1.15 6.58 -20.66
CA ALA A 2 -1.99 7.01 -19.55
C ALA A 2 -1.06 7.71 -18.53
N THR A 3 -1.33 8.96 -18.26
CA THR A 3 -0.57 9.74 -17.28
C THR A 3 -1.28 9.59 -15.94
N VAL A 4 -0.56 9.13 -14.97
CA VAL A 4 -1.05 8.88 -13.62
C VAL A 4 -0.26 9.78 -12.66
N GLY A 5 -0.96 10.54 -11.88
CA GLY A 5 -0.37 11.60 -11.12
C GLY A 5 -0.52 11.57 -9.54
N VAL A 6 0.49 11.65 -8.50
CA VAL A 6 0.48 11.72 -7.00
C VAL A 6 1.21 12.92 -6.39
N VAL A 7 0.81 13.47 -5.26
CA VAL A 7 1.46 14.55 -4.49
C VAL A 7 1.57 14.32 -3.00
N LEU A 8 2.70 14.74 -2.44
CA LEU A 8 3.02 14.73 -1.02
C LEU A 8 3.57 16.09 -0.52
N LEU A 9 3.18 16.57 0.67
CA LEU A 9 3.72 17.77 1.31
C LEU A 9 4.11 17.55 2.78
N VAL A 10 5.32 17.96 3.14
CA VAL A 10 5.81 18.03 4.53
C VAL A 10 5.55 19.41 5.11
N LEU A 11 4.94 19.51 6.30
CA LEU A 11 4.80 20.73 7.08
C LEU A 11 5.95 20.86 8.09
N THR A 12 6.93 21.74 7.77
CA THR A 12 7.80 22.30 8.80
C THR A 12 7.17 23.58 9.32
N GLY A 13 6.83 23.58 10.61
CA GLY A 13 6.29 24.77 11.28
C GLY A 13 7.27 25.91 11.29
N PHE A 14 6.86 27.07 10.80
CA PHE A 14 7.53 28.35 11.03
C PHE A 14 6.58 29.37 11.63
N VAL A 15 7.03 29.97 12.73
CA VAL A 15 6.35 31.03 13.48
C VAL A 15 6.52 32.35 12.75
N GLY A 16 5.41 32.96 12.40
CA GLY A 16 5.09 34.39 12.46
C GLY A 16 5.72 35.36 11.47
N VAL A 17 4.95 36.01 10.72
CA VAL A 17 4.57 37.44 10.72
C VAL A 17 3.74 37.76 9.46
N GLY A 18 2.62 38.25 9.67
CA GLY A 18 1.58 38.97 9.00
C GLY A 18 1.57 39.25 7.52
N VAL A 19 0.38 38.96 6.98
CA VAL A 19 -0.51 39.74 6.10
C VAL A 19 -0.22 39.76 4.61
N ALA A 20 -1.04 39.02 3.93
CA ALA A 20 -1.97 39.51 2.89
C ALA A 20 -2.87 38.36 2.52
N THR A 21 -4.13 38.43 2.82
CA THR A 21 -5.17 37.52 2.33
C THR A 21 -5.36 37.74 0.82
N VAL A 22 -4.54 37.07 0.04
CA VAL A 22 -4.95 36.69 -1.30
C VAL A 22 -5.78 35.42 -1.08
N GLY A 23 -7.04 35.44 -1.51
CA GLY A 23 -7.93 34.29 -1.37
C GLY A 23 -7.27 33.04 -1.93
N ALA A 24 -6.66 32.23 -1.07
CA ALA A 24 -6.37 30.85 -1.35
C ALA A 24 -7.74 30.20 -1.52
N THR A 25 -8.07 29.77 -2.71
CA THR A 25 -9.04 28.72 -2.89
C THR A 25 -8.53 27.59 -2.00
N ASP A 26 -9.30 27.25 -0.99
CA ASP A 26 -9.05 26.10 -0.13
C ASP A 26 -9.12 24.85 -1.04
N SER A 27 -8.03 24.56 -1.72
CA SER A 27 -7.86 23.32 -2.44
C SER A 27 -7.57 22.31 -1.34
N GLY A 28 -8.63 21.63 -0.88
CA GLY A 28 -8.53 20.63 0.18
C GLY A 28 -7.37 19.67 -0.05
N ALA A 29 -6.95 18.95 0.98
CA ALA A 29 -5.87 17.97 0.87
C ALA A 29 -6.43 16.57 0.62
N ALA A 30 -5.69 15.74 -0.09
CA ALA A 30 -5.81 14.29 -0.11
C ALA A 30 -4.98 13.70 1.03
N GLN A 31 -5.20 12.43 1.34
CA GLN A 31 -4.35 11.65 2.21
C GLN A 31 -3.67 10.57 1.35
N VAL A 32 -2.35 10.51 1.38
CA VAL A 32 -1.58 9.57 0.55
C VAL A 32 -0.58 8.83 1.41
N ARG A 33 -0.53 7.51 1.30
CA ARG A 33 0.57 6.70 1.83
C ARG A 33 1.32 6.03 0.69
N VAL A 34 2.56 5.67 0.96
CA VAL A 34 3.44 4.97 0.01
C VAL A 34 3.69 3.57 0.51
N ALA A 35 3.64 2.59 -0.39
CA ALA A 35 4.02 1.21 -0.13
C ALA A 35 5.14 0.81 -1.10
N HIS A 36 6.28 0.33 -0.58
CA HIS A 36 7.36 -0.19 -1.41
C HIS A 36 7.22 -1.71 -1.54
N LEU A 37 6.71 -2.16 -2.67
CA LEU A 37 6.34 -3.55 -2.95
C LEU A 37 7.10 -4.18 -4.14
N SER A 38 8.16 -3.52 -4.61
CA SER A 38 9.04 -4.04 -5.66
C SER A 38 10.17 -4.83 -5.02
N PRO A 39 10.19 -6.18 -5.13
CA PRO A 39 11.06 -7.00 -4.29
C PRO A 39 12.53 -6.99 -4.71
N ASP A 40 12.87 -6.59 -5.93
CA ASP A 40 14.25 -6.46 -6.43
C ASP A 40 14.76 -5.01 -6.42
N ALA A 41 13.92 -4.04 -6.07
CA ALA A 41 14.34 -2.67 -5.95
C ALA A 41 15.04 -2.44 -4.60
N PRO A 42 16.17 -1.69 -4.58
CA PRO A 42 16.78 -1.27 -3.32
C PRO A 42 15.89 -0.26 -2.59
N ALA A 43 16.32 0.19 -1.40
CA ALA A 43 15.66 1.29 -0.72
C ALA A 43 15.53 2.51 -1.63
N VAL A 44 14.37 3.17 -1.59
CA VAL A 44 14.05 4.29 -2.47
C VAL A 44 13.73 5.55 -1.68
N ASP A 45 14.02 6.69 -2.31
CA ASP A 45 13.54 8.00 -1.87
C ASP A 45 12.41 8.44 -2.80
N VAL A 46 11.41 9.07 -2.21
CA VAL A 46 10.28 9.64 -2.94
C VAL A 46 10.33 11.15 -2.85
N LEU A 47 10.37 11.80 -4.01
CA LEU A 47 10.37 13.25 -4.13
C LEU A 47 9.07 13.72 -4.79
N VAL A 48 8.63 14.89 -4.37
CA VAL A 48 7.46 15.55 -4.97
C VAL A 48 7.81 16.99 -5.31
N ASP A 49 7.54 17.36 -6.53
CA ASP A 49 7.94 18.66 -7.09
C ASP A 49 9.44 18.99 -6.83
N GLY A 50 10.26 17.95 -6.69
CA GLY A 50 11.69 18.01 -6.40
C GLY A 50 12.06 18.04 -4.91
N ASP A 51 11.10 18.09 -3.99
CA ASP A 51 11.36 18.04 -2.55
C ASP A 51 11.26 16.60 -2.02
N PRO A 52 12.24 16.09 -1.24
CA PRO A 52 12.17 14.75 -0.67
C PRO A 52 11.07 14.69 0.41
N VAL A 53 10.26 13.66 0.34
CA VAL A 53 9.10 13.47 1.22
C VAL A 53 9.16 12.18 2.02
N LEU A 54 9.81 11.16 1.46
CA LEU A 54 10.20 9.93 2.14
C LEU A 54 11.61 9.58 1.68
N GLU A 55 12.44 9.11 2.60
CA GLU A 55 13.82 8.71 2.33
C GLU A 55 14.09 7.32 2.92
N GLY A 56 14.84 6.50 2.19
CA GLY A 56 15.25 5.17 2.64
C GLY A 56 14.11 4.19 2.83
N VAL A 57 13.09 4.25 1.98
CA VAL A 57 11.94 3.33 2.07
C VAL A 57 12.36 1.94 1.58
N GLU A 58 12.48 0.99 2.50
CA GLU A 58 12.84 -0.40 2.19
C GLU A 58 11.63 -1.21 1.70
N PHE A 59 11.88 -2.32 0.97
CA PHE A 59 10.85 -3.27 0.57
C PHE A 59 9.99 -3.72 1.76
N GLY A 60 8.68 -3.84 1.55
CA GLY A 60 7.71 -4.22 2.57
C GLY A 60 7.24 -3.07 3.47
N THR A 61 7.82 -1.88 3.33
CA THR A 61 7.39 -0.70 4.09
C THR A 61 6.11 -0.11 3.52
N VAL A 62 5.14 0.14 4.40
CA VAL A 62 3.94 0.95 4.13
C VAL A 62 4.00 2.16 5.08
N SER A 63 4.02 3.36 4.52
CA SER A 63 4.09 4.60 5.32
C SER A 63 2.75 4.94 5.99
N ASP A 64 2.78 5.84 6.95
CA ASP A 64 1.58 6.54 7.40
C ASP A 64 0.98 7.39 6.29
N TYR A 65 -0.31 7.78 6.44
CA TYR A 65 -0.95 8.72 5.54
C TYR A 65 -0.44 10.15 5.74
N LEU A 66 -0.03 10.74 4.65
CA LEU A 66 0.51 12.10 4.58
C LEU A 66 -0.51 13.03 3.93
N GLN A 67 -0.60 14.26 4.43
CA GLN A 67 -1.50 15.28 3.88
C GLN A 67 -0.90 15.89 2.61
N VAL A 68 -1.69 15.92 1.55
CA VAL A 68 -1.25 16.21 0.21
C VAL A 68 -2.19 17.23 -0.43
N PRO A 69 -1.73 18.43 -0.88
CA PRO A 69 -2.60 19.33 -1.60
C PRO A 69 -3.14 18.69 -2.87
N ALA A 70 -4.46 18.82 -3.10
CA ALA A 70 -5.10 18.30 -4.32
C ALA A 70 -4.54 18.95 -5.59
N GLY A 71 -4.59 18.22 -6.69
CA GLY A 71 -4.15 18.64 -8.01
C GLY A 71 -3.05 17.76 -8.61
N GLU A 72 -2.39 18.24 -9.66
CA GLU A 72 -1.30 17.54 -10.33
C GLU A 72 0.06 17.90 -9.71
N ARG A 73 0.96 16.93 -9.57
CA ARG A 73 2.32 17.07 -9.06
C ARG A 73 3.30 16.20 -9.84
N THR A 74 4.55 16.53 -9.81
CA THR A 74 5.62 15.66 -10.31
C THR A 74 6.09 14.76 -9.17
N VAL A 75 6.10 13.45 -9.39
CA VAL A 75 6.66 12.45 -8.47
C VAL A 75 7.90 11.87 -9.10
N THR A 76 8.98 11.86 -8.33
CA THR A 76 10.22 11.17 -8.69
C THR A 76 10.50 10.10 -7.64
N ILE A 77 10.78 8.88 -8.08
CA ILE A 77 11.26 7.79 -7.22
C ILE A 77 12.68 7.49 -7.68
N GLN A 78 13.62 7.53 -6.74
CA GLN A 78 15.01 7.26 -6.99
C GLN A 78 15.57 6.28 -5.96
N THR A 79 16.65 5.60 -6.28
CA THR A 79 17.37 4.76 -5.32
C THR A 79 18.04 5.64 -4.26
N SER A 80 17.98 5.22 -2.99
CA SER A 80 18.55 6.01 -1.88
C SER A 80 20.09 6.02 -1.85
N GLU A 81 20.73 5.02 -2.48
CA GLU A 81 22.18 4.88 -2.42
C GLU A 81 22.92 5.78 -3.44
N ASP A 82 22.42 5.84 -4.68
CA ASP A 82 23.09 6.51 -5.79
C ASP A 82 22.22 7.53 -6.54
N GLU A 83 21.00 7.79 -6.00
CA GLU A 83 20.03 8.75 -6.55
C GLU A 83 19.65 8.45 -8.02
N THR A 84 19.73 7.17 -8.43
CA THR A 84 19.29 6.75 -9.75
C THR A 84 17.77 6.82 -9.85
N VAL A 85 17.25 7.63 -10.77
CA VAL A 85 15.81 7.76 -10.99
C VAL A 85 15.26 6.48 -11.64
N VAL A 86 14.36 5.80 -10.94
CA VAL A 86 13.64 4.60 -11.41
C VAL A 86 12.24 4.92 -11.91
N PHE A 87 11.70 6.05 -11.50
CA PHE A 87 10.43 6.57 -12.00
C PHE A 87 10.37 8.10 -11.92
N GLU A 88 9.83 8.73 -12.95
CA GLU A 88 9.40 10.14 -12.93
C GLU A 88 8.08 10.29 -13.68
N GLY A 89 7.11 10.91 -13.06
CA GLY A 89 5.78 11.10 -13.66
C GLY A 89 4.93 12.12 -12.93
N THR A 90 3.80 12.44 -13.54
CA THR A 90 2.80 13.35 -12.95
C THR A 90 1.64 12.57 -12.37
N VAL A 91 1.19 12.96 -11.17
CA VAL A 91 0.09 12.36 -10.40
C VAL A 91 -0.99 13.39 -10.11
N SER A 92 -2.28 13.00 -10.18
CA SER A 92 -3.40 13.85 -9.80
C SER A 92 -4.15 13.23 -8.63
N VAL A 93 -4.35 13.99 -7.55
CA VAL A 93 -5.13 13.56 -6.39
C VAL A 93 -6.24 14.53 -6.08
N GLU A 94 -7.38 14.00 -5.62
CA GLU A 94 -8.56 14.75 -5.30
C GLU A 94 -8.63 15.05 -3.80
N ALA A 95 -9.12 16.26 -3.47
CA ALA A 95 -9.30 16.66 -2.07
C ALA A 95 -10.27 15.73 -1.31
N GLY A 96 -9.91 15.37 -0.09
CA GLY A 96 -10.73 14.53 0.78
C GLY A 96 -10.71 13.05 0.43
N THR A 97 -9.90 12.63 -0.55
CA THR A 97 -9.74 11.24 -0.95
C THR A 97 -8.47 10.65 -0.33
N MET A 98 -8.52 9.38 0.03
CA MET A 98 -7.37 8.61 0.52
C MET A 98 -6.80 7.73 -0.58
N TYR A 99 -5.47 7.60 -0.62
CA TYR A 99 -4.77 6.82 -1.64
C TYR A 99 -3.63 6.01 -1.05
N THR A 100 -3.46 4.80 -1.55
CA THR A 100 -2.22 4.03 -1.43
C THR A 100 -1.49 4.07 -2.77
N VAL A 101 -0.26 4.56 -2.76
CA VAL A 101 0.65 4.54 -3.91
C VAL A 101 1.67 3.45 -3.69
N ALA A 102 1.56 2.39 -4.45
CA ALA A 102 2.43 1.23 -4.34
C ALA A 102 3.48 1.21 -5.47
N ALA A 103 4.75 1.16 -5.12
CA ALA A 103 5.81 0.84 -6.06
C ALA A 103 5.81 -0.68 -6.28
N VAL A 104 5.40 -1.12 -7.46
CA VAL A 104 5.26 -2.54 -7.84
C VAL A 104 6.09 -2.87 -9.08
N GLY A 105 6.22 -4.15 -9.39
CA GLY A 105 7.01 -4.64 -10.50
C GLY A 105 8.48 -4.82 -10.12
N GLU A 106 9.33 -4.94 -11.11
CA GLU A 106 10.73 -5.28 -10.98
C GLU A 106 11.61 -4.24 -11.70
N VAL A 107 12.67 -3.81 -11.04
CA VAL A 107 13.65 -2.90 -11.65
C VAL A 107 14.48 -3.62 -12.70
N SER A 108 14.86 -4.87 -12.43
CA SER A 108 15.67 -5.69 -13.35
C SER A 108 14.98 -6.01 -14.67
N GLU A 109 13.65 -6.11 -14.67
CA GLU A 109 12.82 -6.40 -15.85
C GLU A 109 12.18 -5.15 -16.46
N GLU A 110 12.55 -3.96 -15.98
CA GLU A 110 12.00 -2.66 -16.43
C GLU A 110 10.46 -2.56 -16.31
N THR A 111 9.87 -3.30 -15.35
CA THR A 111 8.43 -3.31 -15.08
C THR A 111 8.06 -2.48 -13.85
N PHE A 112 9.05 -1.92 -13.14
CA PHE A 112 8.83 -1.06 -11.99
C PHE A 112 7.95 0.14 -12.34
N ARG A 113 6.90 0.35 -11.53
CA ARG A 113 5.99 1.47 -11.67
C ARG A 113 5.20 1.74 -10.38
N PRO A 114 4.75 2.98 -10.15
CA PRO A 114 3.75 3.24 -9.13
C PRO A 114 2.36 2.82 -9.64
N GLU A 115 1.62 2.09 -8.81
CA GLU A 115 0.18 1.88 -8.92
C GLU A 115 -0.54 2.70 -7.88
N ILE A 116 -1.72 3.21 -8.22
CA ILE A 116 -2.50 4.07 -7.33
C ILE A 116 -3.83 3.41 -7.04
N TYR A 117 -4.07 3.15 -5.78
CA TYR A 117 -5.31 2.61 -5.28
C TYR A 117 -6.04 3.69 -4.50
N VAL A 118 -7.33 3.86 -4.77
CA VAL A 118 -8.22 4.66 -3.94
C VAL A 118 -8.56 3.83 -2.69
N ASP A 119 -8.38 4.43 -1.52
CA ASP A 119 -8.69 3.78 -0.25
C ASP A 119 -10.09 4.23 0.18
N ASP A 120 -11.10 3.65 -0.49
CA ASP A 120 -12.51 3.95 -0.27
C ASP A 120 -13.13 2.90 0.65
N PHE A 121 -13.19 3.21 1.93
CA PHE A 121 -13.75 2.34 2.96
C PHE A 121 -14.62 3.11 3.95
N GLU A 122 -15.62 2.41 4.51
CA GLU A 122 -16.36 2.86 5.67
C GLU A 122 -15.76 2.24 6.94
N THR A 123 -15.82 2.96 8.06
CA THR A 123 -15.37 2.39 9.35
C THR A 123 -16.29 1.24 9.73
N PRO A 124 -15.77 0.01 9.88
CA PRO A 124 -16.58 -1.14 10.27
C PRO A 124 -17.07 -1.00 11.73
N SER A 125 -18.04 -1.85 12.09
CA SER A 125 -18.51 -1.92 13.48
C SER A 125 -17.45 -2.55 14.40
N ASP A 126 -17.58 -2.36 15.73
CA ASP A 126 -16.68 -2.98 16.72
C ASP A 126 -16.69 -4.53 16.69
N GLU A 127 -17.64 -5.15 16.00
CA GLU A 127 -17.73 -6.61 15.84
C GLU A 127 -17.06 -7.10 14.55
N ASN A 128 -16.81 -6.20 13.59
CA ASN A 128 -16.26 -6.50 12.27
C ASN A 128 -14.97 -5.75 12.00
N ALA A 129 -14.12 -6.30 11.16
CA ALA A 129 -13.03 -5.62 10.49
C ALA A 129 -13.37 -5.44 9.00
N SER A 130 -12.79 -4.44 8.36
CA SER A 130 -12.83 -4.26 6.91
C SER A 130 -11.46 -4.60 6.34
N VAL A 131 -11.40 -5.46 5.33
CA VAL A 131 -10.13 -5.94 4.75
C VAL A 131 -10.17 -5.88 3.24
N ARG A 132 -9.02 -5.57 2.60
CA ARG A 132 -8.82 -5.75 1.16
C ARG A 132 -7.51 -6.48 0.90
N LEU A 133 -7.36 -7.00 -0.32
CA LEU A 133 -6.13 -7.60 -0.81
C LEU A 133 -5.51 -6.72 -1.91
N ILE A 134 -4.19 -6.52 -1.83
CA ILE A 134 -3.37 -5.98 -2.91
C ILE A 134 -2.42 -7.08 -3.37
N HIS A 135 -2.44 -7.44 -4.65
CA HIS A 135 -1.55 -8.45 -5.20
C HIS A 135 -0.31 -7.78 -5.84
N ALA A 136 0.83 -7.90 -5.18
CA ALA A 136 2.10 -7.26 -5.58
C ALA A 136 3.25 -8.25 -5.81
N SER A 137 2.99 -9.56 -5.90
CA SER A 137 3.99 -10.58 -6.23
C SER A 137 4.14 -10.72 -7.75
N PRO A 138 5.30 -10.37 -8.35
CA PRO A 138 5.43 -10.25 -9.79
C PRO A 138 5.47 -11.60 -10.53
N ASP A 139 5.92 -12.68 -9.88
CA ASP A 139 6.00 -14.03 -10.45
C ASP A 139 4.78 -14.91 -10.13
N ALA A 140 3.85 -14.41 -9.28
CA ALA A 140 2.65 -15.14 -8.95
C ALA A 140 1.56 -14.93 -10.01
N PRO A 141 0.83 -16.01 -10.40
CA PRO A 141 -0.37 -15.87 -11.22
C PRO A 141 -1.47 -15.13 -10.47
N ALA A 142 -2.63 -14.91 -11.11
CA ALA A 142 -3.81 -14.49 -10.38
C ALA A 142 -4.12 -15.48 -9.24
N VAL A 143 -4.56 -14.97 -8.10
CA VAL A 143 -4.78 -15.74 -6.88
C VAL A 143 -6.23 -15.68 -6.40
N ASP A 144 -6.66 -16.79 -5.80
CA ASP A 144 -7.84 -16.89 -4.95
C ASP A 144 -7.37 -16.94 -3.50
N VAL A 145 -8.12 -16.30 -2.61
CA VAL A 145 -7.88 -16.36 -1.16
C VAL A 145 -9.12 -16.93 -0.47
N THR A 146 -8.92 -18.03 0.25
CA THR A 146 -9.99 -18.72 0.99
C THR A 146 -9.66 -18.79 2.48
N VAL A 147 -10.69 -18.95 3.32
CA VAL A 147 -10.54 -19.21 4.76
C VAL A 147 -10.50 -20.72 4.98
N GLU A 148 -9.41 -21.25 5.56
CA GLU A 148 -9.22 -22.70 5.76
C GLU A 148 -10.38 -23.37 6.50
N GLU A 149 -10.82 -22.80 7.63
CA GLU A 149 -11.83 -23.43 8.49
C GLU A 149 -13.21 -23.56 7.82
N SER A 150 -13.61 -22.58 7.03
CA SER A 150 -14.95 -22.49 6.43
C SER A 150 -15.01 -22.81 4.95
N GLY A 151 -13.87 -22.74 4.25
CA GLY A 151 -13.80 -22.77 2.80
C GLY A 151 -14.43 -21.53 2.13
N ALA A 152 -14.69 -20.47 2.91
CA ALA A 152 -15.26 -19.24 2.35
C ALA A 152 -14.22 -18.54 1.45
N VAL A 153 -14.65 -18.15 0.26
CA VAL A 153 -13.83 -17.34 -0.66
C VAL A 153 -13.91 -15.90 -0.21
N LEU A 154 -12.75 -15.31 0.15
CA LEU A 154 -12.66 -13.90 0.45
C LEU A 154 -12.39 -13.09 -0.80
N TYR A 155 -11.48 -13.56 -1.66
CA TYR A 155 -11.12 -12.92 -2.90
C TYR A 155 -10.97 -13.95 -4.00
N ASP A 156 -11.46 -13.60 -5.19
CA ASP A 156 -11.49 -14.44 -6.37
C ASP A 156 -10.73 -13.75 -7.51
N ASN A 157 -9.82 -14.47 -8.15
CA ASN A 157 -9.11 -14.10 -9.36
C ASN A 157 -8.40 -12.72 -9.29
N VAL A 158 -7.67 -12.46 -8.21
CA VAL A 158 -6.92 -11.21 -8.03
C VAL A 158 -5.62 -11.28 -8.80
N SER A 159 -5.51 -10.51 -9.89
CA SER A 159 -4.32 -10.46 -10.73
C SER A 159 -3.25 -9.51 -10.16
N PHE A 160 -1.99 -9.73 -10.56
CA PHE A 160 -0.87 -8.86 -10.21
C PHE A 160 -1.17 -7.38 -10.45
N SER A 161 -0.71 -6.52 -9.54
CA SER A 161 -0.91 -5.07 -9.48
C SER A 161 -2.37 -4.62 -9.35
N ASN A 162 -3.29 -5.48 -8.91
CA ASN A 162 -4.65 -5.10 -8.58
C ASN A 162 -4.86 -5.06 -7.06
N ALA A 163 -5.73 -4.15 -6.63
CA ALA A 163 -6.34 -4.14 -5.32
C ALA A 163 -7.80 -4.55 -5.45
N THR A 164 -8.32 -5.27 -4.47
CA THR A 164 -9.75 -5.60 -4.36
C THR A 164 -10.52 -4.48 -3.69
N ASP A 165 -11.85 -4.55 -3.75
CA ASP A 165 -12.70 -3.79 -2.83
C ASP A 165 -12.50 -4.29 -1.40
N TYR A 166 -12.89 -3.46 -0.43
CA TYR A 166 -12.91 -3.85 0.99
C TYR A 166 -14.10 -4.75 1.29
N VAL A 167 -13.85 -5.80 2.06
CA VAL A 167 -14.86 -6.77 2.50
C VAL A 167 -14.92 -6.77 4.03
N GLU A 168 -16.11 -6.68 4.61
CA GLU A 168 -16.30 -6.84 6.05
C GLU A 168 -16.23 -8.31 6.46
N VAL A 169 -15.42 -8.59 7.48
CA VAL A 169 -15.32 -9.90 8.13
C VAL A 169 -15.48 -9.74 9.64
N PRO A 170 -16.02 -10.73 10.37
CA PRO A 170 -16.03 -10.69 11.83
C PRO A 170 -14.62 -10.51 12.40
N ALA A 171 -14.49 -9.79 13.53
CA ALA A 171 -13.21 -9.73 14.23
C ALA A 171 -12.81 -11.10 14.76
N GLY A 172 -11.52 -11.45 14.66
CA GLY A 172 -11.02 -12.75 15.10
C GLY A 172 -9.75 -13.19 14.39
N ASP A 173 -9.41 -14.46 14.62
CA ASP A 173 -8.25 -15.12 14.04
C ASP A 173 -8.66 -15.94 12.82
N TYR A 174 -7.87 -15.91 11.76
CA TYR A 174 -8.12 -16.61 10.51
C TYR A 174 -6.84 -17.27 10.00
N THR A 175 -6.95 -18.49 9.47
CA THR A 175 -5.94 -19.07 8.59
C THR A 175 -6.42 -18.88 7.15
N LEU A 176 -5.68 -18.05 6.40
CA LEU A 176 -5.94 -17.76 5.00
C LEU A 176 -5.15 -18.73 4.12
N GLU A 177 -5.77 -19.28 3.11
CA GLU A 177 -5.13 -20.11 2.10
C GLU A 177 -5.01 -19.31 0.79
N VAL A 178 -3.81 -19.24 0.23
CA VAL A 178 -3.55 -18.64 -1.07
C VAL A 178 -3.41 -19.74 -2.11
N ARG A 179 -4.14 -19.60 -3.21
CA ARG A 179 -4.24 -20.57 -4.31
C ARG A 179 -4.07 -19.88 -5.65
N PRO A 180 -3.55 -20.53 -6.70
CA PRO A 180 -3.71 -20.04 -8.05
C PRO A 180 -5.20 -19.96 -8.41
N ALA A 181 -5.60 -18.88 -9.07
CA ALA A 181 -7.01 -18.68 -9.42
C ALA A 181 -7.53 -19.78 -10.36
N THR A 182 -8.70 -20.32 -10.01
CA THR A 182 -9.45 -21.31 -10.80
C THR A 182 -10.92 -20.93 -10.84
N GLU A 183 -11.68 -21.47 -11.80
CA GLU A 183 -13.10 -21.16 -11.96
C GLU A 183 -13.95 -21.54 -10.73
N ASP A 184 -13.53 -22.58 -10.00
CA ASP A 184 -14.23 -23.11 -8.82
C ASP A 184 -13.51 -22.78 -7.49
N ASN A 185 -12.45 -21.96 -7.50
CA ASN A 185 -11.60 -21.59 -6.35
C ASN A 185 -11.01 -22.82 -5.61
N ASP A 186 -10.74 -23.89 -6.33
CA ASP A 186 -10.26 -25.18 -5.80
C ASP A 186 -8.78 -25.46 -6.17
N GLY A 187 -8.03 -24.45 -6.60
CA GLY A 187 -6.59 -24.55 -6.88
C GLY A 187 -5.83 -25.15 -5.68
N GLU A 188 -4.68 -25.77 -5.94
CA GLU A 188 -3.82 -26.30 -4.88
C GLU A 188 -3.33 -25.16 -3.96
N VAL A 189 -3.38 -25.36 -2.62
CA VAL A 189 -2.88 -24.38 -1.66
C VAL A 189 -1.38 -24.20 -1.83
N VAL A 190 -0.95 -23.01 -2.19
CA VAL A 190 0.46 -22.65 -2.32
C VAL A 190 1.07 -22.34 -0.96
N THR A 191 0.35 -21.57 -0.15
CA THR A 191 0.77 -21.18 1.19
C THR A 191 -0.42 -20.80 2.05
N THR A 192 -0.20 -20.74 3.37
CA THR A 192 -1.19 -20.30 4.35
C THR A 192 -0.61 -19.19 5.23
N PHE A 193 -1.48 -18.28 5.69
CA PHE A 193 -1.13 -17.20 6.60
C PHE A 193 -2.11 -17.14 7.77
N ASP A 194 -1.58 -17.11 8.99
CA ASP A 194 -2.38 -16.85 10.18
C ASP A 194 -2.46 -15.33 10.39
N VAL A 195 -3.66 -14.79 10.42
CA VAL A 195 -3.93 -13.36 10.59
C VAL A 195 -4.96 -13.14 11.70
N SER A 196 -4.81 -12.04 12.44
CA SER A 196 -5.76 -11.58 13.43
C SER A 196 -6.27 -10.21 13.04
N VAL A 197 -7.60 -10.02 13.03
CA VAL A 197 -8.22 -8.73 12.71
C VAL A 197 -9.09 -8.26 13.87
N GLU A 198 -8.94 -6.98 14.23
CA GLU A 198 -9.66 -6.35 15.32
C GLU A 198 -10.91 -5.61 14.82
N GLY A 199 -11.97 -5.64 15.61
CA GLY A 199 -13.21 -4.92 15.30
C GLY A 199 -13.00 -3.40 15.26
N GLY A 200 -13.74 -2.72 14.40
CA GLY A 200 -13.61 -1.29 14.17
C GLY A 200 -12.38 -0.88 13.36
N THR A 201 -11.63 -1.82 12.81
CA THR A 201 -10.35 -1.58 12.12
C THR A 201 -10.43 -1.98 10.65
N THR A 202 -9.82 -1.16 9.80
CA THR A 202 -9.69 -1.42 8.35
C THR A 202 -8.25 -1.76 8.01
N TYR A 203 -8.06 -2.79 7.17
CA TYR A 203 -6.74 -3.33 6.81
C TYR A 203 -6.57 -3.46 5.30
N SER A 204 -5.33 -3.24 4.85
CA SER A 204 -4.84 -3.72 3.56
C SER A 204 -3.89 -4.88 3.78
N ALA A 205 -4.25 -6.06 3.31
CA ALA A 205 -3.35 -7.19 3.19
C ALA A 205 -2.64 -7.13 1.83
N VAL A 206 -1.32 -7.28 1.81
CA VAL A 206 -0.51 -7.17 0.60
C VAL A 206 0.24 -8.47 0.39
N ALA A 207 -0.09 -9.19 -0.67
CA ALA A 207 0.66 -10.36 -1.11
C ALA A 207 1.87 -9.88 -1.93
N ALA A 208 3.08 -9.99 -1.39
CA ALA A 208 4.32 -9.45 -1.97
C ALA A 208 5.48 -10.45 -1.89
N GLY A 209 6.60 -10.13 -2.54
CA GLY A 209 7.73 -11.05 -2.69
C GLY A 209 7.55 -12.01 -3.87
N TYR A 210 8.36 -13.06 -3.93
CA TYR A 210 8.39 -14.05 -5.01
C TYR A 210 7.91 -15.42 -4.55
N LEU A 211 7.07 -16.07 -5.34
CA LEU A 211 6.73 -17.48 -5.13
C LEU A 211 7.93 -18.39 -5.32
N SER A 212 8.83 -18.02 -6.24
CA SER A 212 10.06 -18.78 -6.56
C SER A 212 11.30 -17.90 -6.33
N PRO A 213 11.63 -17.53 -5.08
CA PRO A 213 12.73 -16.61 -4.79
C PRO A 213 14.09 -17.10 -5.29
N ASP A 214 14.33 -18.43 -5.30
CA ASP A 214 15.56 -19.04 -5.80
C ASP A 214 15.80 -18.81 -7.32
N GLU A 215 14.73 -18.50 -8.08
CA GLU A 215 14.78 -18.27 -9.54
C GLU A 215 14.58 -16.78 -9.90
N ALA A 216 14.33 -15.94 -8.87
CA ALA A 216 14.00 -14.53 -9.00
C ALA A 216 15.24 -13.61 -8.92
N PRO A 217 15.14 -12.35 -9.32
CA PRO A 217 16.24 -11.37 -9.22
C PRO A 217 16.72 -11.10 -7.79
N ALA A 218 15.87 -11.32 -6.80
CA ALA A 218 16.18 -11.12 -5.38
C ALA A 218 15.62 -12.26 -4.53
N ASP A 219 16.35 -12.62 -3.46
CA ASP A 219 15.93 -13.66 -2.50
C ASP A 219 14.95 -13.06 -1.47
N VAL A 220 13.74 -12.74 -1.95
CA VAL A 220 12.65 -12.19 -1.17
C VAL A 220 11.44 -13.13 -1.29
N PRO A 221 11.23 -14.02 -0.31
CA PRO A 221 10.14 -14.99 -0.39
C PRO A 221 8.76 -14.31 -0.33
N PHE A 222 7.78 -14.98 -0.90
CA PHE A 222 6.37 -14.57 -0.85
C PHE A 222 5.89 -14.47 0.60
N ASP A 223 5.28 -13.34 0.94
CA ASP A 223 4.76 -13.06 2.27
C ASP A 223 3.48 -12.21 2.20
N LEU A 224 2.72 -12.18 3.28
CA LEU A 224 1.53 -11.37 3.46
C LEU A 224 1.82 -10.23 4.45
N LEU A 225 1.99 -9.03 3.92
CA LEU A 225 2.15 -7.83 4.73
C LEU A 225 0.77 -7.29 5.10
N VAL A 226 0.58 -6.86 6.36
CA VAL A 226 -0.69 -6.29 6.82
C VAL A 226 -0.47 -4.87 7.28
N ALA A 227 -1.18 -3.93 6.65
CA ALA A 227 -1.18 -2.52 7.01
C ALA A 227 -2.55 -2.11 7.57
N VAL A 228 -2.56 -1.26 8.60
CA VAL A 228 -3.78 -0.66 9.14
C VAL A 228 -4.11 0.60 8.34
N ASP A 229 -5.31 0.68 7.80
CA ASP A 229 -5.78 1.80 6.99
C ASP A 229 -6.53 2.83 7.85
N SER A 230 -7.36 2.37 8.79
CA SER A 230 -8.02 3.21 9.79
C SER A 230 -8.48 2.38 10.98
N GLY A 231 -8.82 3.04 12.08
CA GLY A 231 -9.16 2.36 13.33
C GLY A 231 -7.89 1.84 14.01
N GLY A 232 -8.00 0.93 14.93
CA GLY A 232 -6.89 0.47 15.74
C GLY A 232 -6.49 1.53 16.79
N ALA A 233 -6.53 1.15 18.07
CA ALA A 233 -5.92 1.97 19.10
C ALA A 233 -4.42 2.05 18.80
N MET A 234 -3.87 3.24 18.59
CA MET A 234 -2.42 3.44 18.64
C MET A 234 -1.95 2.86 19.97
N MET A 235 -1.39 1.65 19.93
CA MET A 235 -0.67 1.11 21.07
C MET A 235 0.59 1.95 21.23
N ASN A 236 0.46 3.07 21.95
CA ASN A 236 1.60 3.83 22.40
C ASN A 236 2.24 2.99 23.52
N GLU A 237 3.18 2.13 23.21
CA GLU A 237 4.03 1.48 24.19
C GLU A 237 4.93 2.53 24.84
N THR A 238 4.37 3.24 25.80
CA THR A 238 5.17 3.97 26.79
C THR A 238 5.66 2.95 27.79
N THR A 239 6.80 2.33 27.54
CA THR A 239 7.58 1.64 28.57
C THR A 239 8.14 2.70 29.50
N ALA A 240 7.39 3.02 30.56
CA ALA A 240 7.95 3.72 31.70
C ALA A 240 8.75 2.70 32.55
N GLU A 241 10.05 2.71 32.40
CA GLU A 241 10.93 2.10 33.39
C GLU A 241 11.07 3.04 34.60
N SER A 242 10.73 2.50 35.73
CA SER A 242 11.05 3.04 37.06
C SER A 242 12.26 2.32 37.65
#